data_a032a1d4e150abb94289ec740a2f3991
#
_entry.id   a032a1d4e150abb94289ec740a2f3991
#
_cell.length_a   1.000
_cell.length_b   1.000
_cell.length_c   1.000
_cell.angle_alpha   90.00
_cell.angle_beta   90.00
_cell.angle_gamma   90.00
#
_symmetry.space_group_name_H-M   'P 1'
#
loop_
_entity.id
_entity.type
_entity.pdbx_description
1 polymer ?
#
loop_
_entity_poly.entity_id
_entity_poly.type
_entity_poly.pdbx_seq_one_letter_code
_entity_poly.pdbx_strand_id
1 'polypeptide(L)'
;MSGEGGFEGRWAGRNAGKDAVRAGAWARLAEHGVGVGPLVSHIPNFVGADAAAWRLAQTPQWQAARTVKCNPDPPQIPVRLRALYDGKILYAPVPYLTKDFPYLRIDPAKLLEKGVSFELAATSEGYLMHGERIGFEDVEPLDFCVVGSVAVSREGGRTGKGAGFADLETGIFRALGTIGPDTPLATTVHSVQLVPPGDVVIEPHDSPLDFVATDAELIVTGNRDPRPAGVDWDRVRPDQFADIPFLAALRARMSARTTETTR
;
A
#
# COMPACT_ATOMS: atom_id res chain seq x y z
N MET A 1 -10.79 -9.23 38.41
CA MET A 1 -10.66 -7.88 37.80
C MET A 1 -9.91 -8.08 36.49
N SER A 2 -10.67 -8.27 35.45
CA SER A 2 -10.21 -8.51 34.08
C SER A 2 -9.78 -7.17 33.49
N GLY A 3 -8.47 -6.99 33.30
CA GLY A 3 -7.94 -5.87 32.54
C GLY A 3 -8.27 -6.10 31.06
N GLU A 4 -9.22 -5.36 30.56
CA GLU A 4 -9.41 -5.15 29.12
C GLU A 4 -8.19 -4.34 28.59
N GLY A 5 -7.09 -5.05 28.34
CA GLY A 5 -5.97 -4.52 27.59
C GLY A 5 -6.37 -4.42 26.12
N GLY A 6 -7.04 -3.32 25.75
CA GLY A 6 -7.30 -3.03 24.35
C GLY A 6 -5.97 -3.00 23.58
N PHE A 7 -5.92 -3.66 22.43
CA PHE A 7 -4.82 -3.55 21.47
C PHE A 7 -4.79 -2.12 20.90
N GLU A 8 -4.23 -1.17 21.64
CA GLU A 8 -4.09 0.20 21.19
C GLU A 8 -2.89 0.31 20.26
N GLY A 9 -3.14 0.41 18.96
CA GLY A 9 -2.12 0.68 17.97
C GLY A 9 -1.66 2.16 18.00
N ARG A 10 -0.43 2.43 17.53
CA ARG A 10 0.15 3.80 17.41
C ARG A 10 -0.80 4.82 16.78
N TRP A 11 -1.72 4.36 15.92
CA TRP A 11 -2.66 5.18 15.16
C TRP A 11 -4.11 5.02 15.63
N ALA A 12 -4.34 4.41 16.79
CA ALA A 12 -5.66 4.21 17.38
C ALA A 12 -6.38 5.54 17.65
N GLY A 13 -7.72 5.49 17.72
CA GLY A 13 -8.56 6.65 18.00
C GLY A 13 -8.90 7.51 16.78
N ARG A 14 -8.36 7.21 15.59
CA ARG A 14 -8.66 7.95 14.35
C ARG A 14 -10.00 7.55 13.72
N ASN A 15 -10.36 6.28 13.85
CA ASN A 15 -11.65 5.73 13.41
C ASN A 15 -11.95 4.46 14.22
N ALA A 16 -12.85 4.58 15.20
CA ALA A 16 -13.16 3.51 16.14
C ALA A 16 -13.65 2.21 15.46
N GLY A 17 -14.45 2.32 14.40
CA GLY A 17 -14.92 1.15 13.64
C GLY A 17 -13.76 0.41 12.97
N LYS A 18 -12.90 1.13 12.24
CA LYS A 18 -11.71 0.56 11.61
C LYS A 18 -10.70 0.05 12.65
N ASP A 19 -10.61 0.67 13.84
CA ASP A 19 -9.73 0.23 14.93
C ASP A 19 -10.16 -1.13 15.49
N ALA A 20 -11.45 -1.35 15.70
CA ALA A 20 -11.99 -2.64 16.15
C ALA A 20 -11.70 -3.77 15.12
N VAL A 21 -11.88 -3.48 13.83
CA VAL A 21 -11.57 -4.42 12.75
C VAL A 21 -10.08 -4.78 12.72
N ARG A 22 -9.19 -3.78 12.88
CA ARG A 22 -7.73 -4.01 12.97
C ARG A 22 -7.36 -4.91 14.14
N ALA A 23 -7.88 -4.57 15.34
CA ALA A 23 -7.62 -5.33 16.56
C ALA A 23 -8.02 -6.80 16.39
N GLY A 24 -9.21 -7.06 15.82
CA GLY A 24 -9.67 -8.41 15.53
C GLY A 24 -8.78 -9.17 14.53
N ALA A 25 -8.29 -8.49 13.48
CA ALA A 25 -7.40 -9.11 12.50
C ALA A 25 -6.04 -9.47 13.10
N TRP A 26 -5.43 -8.57 13.88
CA TRP A 26 -4.18 -8.84 14.59
C TRP A 26 -4.32 -9.98 15.60
N ALA A 27 -5.45 -10.03 16.33
CA ALA A 27 -5.73 -11.12 17.27
C ALA A 27 -5.84 -12.46 16.55
N ARG A 28 -6.60 -12.56 15.46
CA ARG A 28 -6.73 -13.81 14.69
C ARG A 28 -5.38 -14.30 14.13
N LEU A 29 -4.53 -13.40 13.62
CA LEU A 29 -3.19 -13.79 13.17
C LEU A 29 -2.35 -14.39 14.30
N ALA A 30 -2.44 -13.83 15.50
CA ALA A 30 -1.75 -14.36 16.69
C ALA A 30 -2.33 -15.70 17.16
N GLU A 31 -3.66 -15.81 17.28
CA GLU A 31 -4.35 -17.02 17.70
C GLU A 31 -4.09 -18.21 16.79
N HIS A 32 -4.08 -17.97 15.48
CA HIS A 32 -3.77 -19.00 14.48
C HIS A 32 -2.27 -19.29 14.32
N GLY A 33 -1.38 -18.54 14.99
CA GLY A 33 0.06 -18.71 14.89
C GLY A 33 0.64 -18.46 13.49
N VAL A 34 -0.04 -17.68 12.66
CA VAL A 34 0.35 -17.43 11.27
C VAL A 34 0.94 -16.04 11.04
N GLY A 35 0.97 -15.20 12.07
CA GLY A 35 1.65 -13.91 12.04
C GLY A 35 3.16 -14.07 12.14
N VAL A 36 3.92 -13.22 11.43
CA VAL A 36 5.38 -13.22 11.42
C VAL A 36 5.91 -11.86 11.87
N GLY A 37 6.63 -11.84 12.98
CA GLY A 37 7.15 -10.61 13.58
C GLY A 37 6.07 -9.75 14.25
N PRO A 38 6.28 -8.42 14.37
CA PRO A 38 5.33 -7.55 15.05
C PRO A 38 4.04 -7.38 14.26
N LEU A 39 2.89 -7.56 14.91
CA LEU A 39 1.56 -7.50 14.32
C LEU A 39 0.88 -6.15 14.60
N VAL A 40 0.72 -5.83 15.88
CA VAL A 40 -0.01 -4.62 16.33
C VAL A 40 0.70 -3.36 15.87
N SER A 41 -0.06 -2.40 15.35
CA SER A 41 0.44 -1.15 14.74
C SER A 41 1.24 -1.32 13.44
N HIS A 42 1.29 -2.52 12.87
CA HIS A 42 1.98 -2.81 11.61
C HIS A 42 1.00 -3.34 10.56
N ILE A 43 1.40 -3.27 9.29
CA ILE A 43 0.86 -4.16 8.28
C ILE A 43 1.50 -5.52 8.57
N PRO A 44 0.72 -6.51 9.03
CA PRO A 44 1.27 -7.73 9.58
C PRO A 44 1.88 -8.59 8.49
N ASN A 45 3.09 -9.10 8.72
CA ASN A 45 3.63 -10.16 7.88
C ASN A 45 3.04 -11.51 8.31
N PHE A 46 2.99 -12.47 7.40
CA PHE A 46 2.28 -13.71 7.60
C PHE A 46 2.91 -14.90 6.87
N VAL A 47 2.63 -16.09 7.36
CA VAL A 47 3.03 -17.35 6.70
C VAL A 47 2.27 -17.50 5.38
N GLY A 48 2.98 -17.75 4.27
CA GLY A 48 2.39 -17.85 2.94
C GLY A 48 2.28 -16.52 2.19
N ALA A 49 2.98 -15.47 2.63
CA ALA A 49 3.05 -14.19 1.91
C ALA A 49 3.65 -14.36 0.49
N ASP A 50 4.56 -15.30 0.31
CA ASP A 50 5.13 -15.70 -0.98
C ASP A 50 4.08 -16.36 -1.90
N ALA A 51 3.25 -17.23 -1.35
CA ALA A 51 2.15 -17.86 -2.08
C ALA A 51 1.09 -16.82 -2.51
N ALA A 52 0.77 -15.84 -1.65
CA ALA A 52 -0.10 -14.73 -2.00
C ALA A 52 0.49 -13.88 -3.14
N ALA A 53 1.78 -13.54 -3.07
CA ALA A 53 2.48 -12.81 -4.13
C ALA A 53 2.50 -13.58 -5.46
N TRP A 54 2.73 -14.89 -5.40
CA TRP A 54 2.70 -15.75 -6.59
C TRP A 54 1.32 -15.75 -7.25
N ARG A 55 0.22 -15.88 -6.47
CA ARG A 55 -1.16 -15.83 -7.00
C ARG A 55 -1.46 -14.49 -7.67
N LEU A 56 -1.05 -13.40 -7.04
CA LEU A 56 -1.23 -12.06 -7.60
C LEU A 56 -0.52 -11.93 -8.95
N ALA A 57 0.68 -12.49 -9.05
CA ALA A 57 1.49 -12.47 -10.26
C ALA A 57 0.90 -13.31 -11.43
N GLN A 58 -0.08 -14.17 -11.17
CA GLN A 58 -0.79 -14.94 -12.23
C GLN A 58 -1.91 -14.12 -12.88
N THR A 59 -2.26 -12.95 -12.37
CA THR A 59 -3.31 -12.13 -12.98
C THR A 59 -2.88 -11.58 -14.33
N PRO A 60 -3.78 -11.53 -15.34
CA PRO A 60 -3.46 -10.91 -16.64
C PRO A 60 -2.97 -9.47 -16.51
N GLN A 61 -3.53 -8.72 -15.55
CA GLN A 61 -3.14 -7.33 -15.29
C GLN A 61 -1.69 -7.23 -14.80
N TRP A 62 -1.27 -8.12 -13.89
CA TRP A 62 0.14 -8.18 -13.48
C TRP A 62 1.04 -8.58 -14.64
N GLN A 63 0.66 -9.58 -15.41
CA GLN A 63 1.48 -10.06 -16.54
C GLN A 63 1.70 -8.94 -17.58
N ALA A 64 0.68 -8.13 -17.84
CA ALA A 64 0.76 -7.00 -18.76
C ALA A 64 1.51 -5.78 -18.21
N ALA A 65 1.60 -5.65 -16.86
CA ALA A 65 2.20 -4.50 -16.21
C ALA A 65 3.71 -4.42 -16.47
N ARG A 66 4.20 -3.21 -16.75
CA ARG A 66 5.63 -2.87 -16.87
C ARG A 66 6.13 -2.13 -15.64
N THR A 67 5.26 -1.34 -15.03
CA THR A 67 5.52 -0.50 -13.86
C THR A 67 4.62 -0.93 -12.71
N VAL A 68 5.22 -1.16 -11.55
CA VAL A 68 4.51 -1.62 -10.35
C VAL A 68 4.84 -0.72 -9.16
N LYS A 69 3.82 -0.18 -8.49
CA LYS A 69 3.97 0.45 -7.18
C LYS A 69 3.70 -0.58 -6.08
N CYS A 70 4.59 -0.67 -5.10
CA CYS A 70 4.40 -1.59 -3.98
C CYS A 70 4.83 -0.95 -2.65
N ASN A 71 3.99 -1.11 -1.62
CA ASN A 71 4.24 -0.56 -0.29
C ASN A 71 5.50 -1.15 0.37
N PRO A 72 6.10 -0.46 1.39
CA PRO A 72 7.37 -0.86 2.01
C PRO A 72 7.24 -2.02 2.99
N ASP A 73 6.03 -2.36 3.41
CA ASP A 73 5.79 -3.27 4.54
C ASP A 73 6.31 -4.70 4.26
N PRO A 74 6.69 -5.45 5.33
CA PRO A 74 7.30 -6.78 5.19
C PRO A 74 6.50 -7.80 4.37
N PRO A 75 5.14 -7.91 4.48
CA PRO A 75 4.38 -8.88 3.68
C PRO A 75 4.42 -8.61 2.17
N GLN A 76 4.84 -7.41 1.75
CA GLN A 76 5.01 -7.07 0.34
C GLN A 76 6.44 -7.34 -0.19
N ILE A 77 7.39 -7.82 0.62
CA ILE A 77 8.72 -8.23 0.13
C ILE A 77 8.61 -9.26 -1.00
N PRO A 78 7.82 -10.35 -0.88
CA PRO A 78 7.65 -11.30 -1.98
C PRO A 78 7.05 -10.70 -3.25
N VAL A 79 6.16 -9.71 -3.13
CA VAL A 79 5.60 -8.99 -4.28
C VAL A 79 6.66 -8.16 -4.98
N ARG A 80 7.47 -7.41 -4.21
CA ARG A 80 8.57 -6.61 -4.76
C ARG A 80 9.62 -7.49 -5.42
N LEU A 81 9.97 -8.61 -4.78
CA LEU A 81 10.89 -9.59 -5.33
C LEU A 81 10.36 -10.14 -6.66
N ARG A 82 9.09 -10.50 -6.70
CA ARG A 82 8.45 -10.99 -7.92
C ARG A 82 8.45 -9.96 -9.04
N ALA A 83 8.17 -8.68 -8.73
CA ALA A 83 8.22 -7.59 -9.71
C ALA A 83 9.61 -7.48 -10.36
N LEU A 84 10.67 -7.58 -9.56
CA LEU A 84 12.04 -7.51 -10.06
C LEU A 84 12.42 -8.73 -10.93
N TYR A 85 12.03 -9.94 -10.53
CA TYR A 85 12.23 -11.16 -11.34
C TYR A 85 11.44 -11.16 -12.63
N ASP A 86 10.25 -10.54 -12.64
CA ASP A 86 9.43 -10.37 -13.85
C ASP A 86 9.91 -9.20 -14.73
N GLY A 87 11.05 -8.56 -14.40
CA GLY A 87 11.65 -7.46 -15.17
C GLY A 87 10.89 -6.13 -15.09
N LYS A 88 10.01 -5.97 -14.10
CA LYS A 88 9.19 -4.76 -13.96
C LYS A 88 9.94 -3.65 -13.23
N ILE A 89 9.74 -2.40 -13.66
CA ILE A 89 10.19 -1.23 -12.91
C ILE A 89 9.33 -1.14 -11.63
N LEU A 90 10.00 -1.16 -10.49
CA LEU A 90 9.34 -1.10 -9.19
C LEU A 90 9.44 0.31 -8.60
N TYR A 91 8.33 0.83 -8.14
CA TYR A 91 8.23 2.07 -7.38
C TYR A 91 7.86 1.75 -5.93
N ALA A 92 8.76 2.06 -4.99
CA ALA A 92 8.55 1.82 -3.57
C ALA A 92 8.66 3.13 -2.78
N PRO A 93 7.71 3.42 -1.88
CA PRO A 93 7.78 4.61 -1.04
C PRO A 93 8.85 4.46 0.03
N VAL A 94 9.42 5.58 0.44
CA VAL A 94 10.20 5.64 1.67
C VAL A 94 9.30 5.28 2.86
N PRO A 95 9.71 4.36 3.75
CA PRO A 95 8.92 4.02 4.93
C PRO A 95 8.50 5.27 5.70
N TYR A 96 7.19 5.39 5.97
CA TYR A 96 6.55 6.55 6.61
C TYR A 96 6.75 7.90 5.91
N LEU A 97 7.29 7.93 4.68
CA LEU A 97 7.57 9.15 3.90
C LEU A 97 8.44 10.17 4.66
N THR A 98 9.37 9.71 5.48
CA THR A 98 10.16 10.53 6.41
C THR A 98 11.39 11.19 5.80
N LYS A 99 11.69 10.97 4.51
CA LYS A 99 12.80 11.60 3.79
C LYS A 99 12.32 12.84 3.01
N ASP A 100 13.25 13.60 2.51
CA ASP A 100 13.04 14.73 1.62
C ASP A 100 12.59 14.33 0.20
N PHE A 101 12.62 13.05 -0.09
CA PHE A 101 12.07 12.43 -1.30
C PHE A 101 11.08 11.32 -0.93
N PRO A 102 9.97 11.16 -1.69
CA PRO A 102 8.93 10.21 -1.33
C PRO A 102 9.17 8.78 -1.81
N TYR A 103 9.84 8.62 -2.97
CA TYR A 103 9.88 7.35 -3.68
C TYR A 103 11.28 6.97 -4.15
N LEU A 104 11.44 5.67 -4.34
CA LEU A 104 12.56 5.07 -5.05
C LEU A 104 12.04 4.40 -6.32
N ARG A 105 12.74 4.61 -7.43
CA ARG A 105 12.61 3.84 -8.67
C ARG A 105 13.67 2.74 -8.67
N ILE A 106 13.23 1.50 -8.74
CA ILE A 106 14.08 0.31 -8.72
C ILE A 106 13.98 -0.36 -10.08
N ASP A 107 15.06 -0.31 -10.83
CA ASP A 107 15.17 -0.87 -12.17
C ASP A 107 15.98 -2.17 -12.12
N PRO A 108 15.40 -3.33 -12.44
CA PRO A 108 16.09 -4.61 -12.37
C PRO A 108 17.31 -4.68 -13.29
N ALA A 109 17.30 -4.02 -14.45
CA ALA A 109 18.46 -3.98 -15.32
C ALA A 109 19.64 -3.23 -14.66
N LYS A 110 19.37 -2.08 -14.03
CA LYS A 110 20.39 -1.32 -13.30
C LYS A 110 20.91 -2.08 -12.06
N LEU A 111 20.08 -2.89 -11.41
CA LEU A 111 20.51 -3.74 -10.29
C LEU A 111 21.50 -4.82 -10.78
N LEU A 112 21.17 -5.48 -11.89
CA LEU A 112 22.07 -6.51 -12.51
C LEU A 112 23.42 -5.89 -12.92
N GLU A 113 23.42 -4.73 -13.55
CA GLU A 113 24.64 -4.00 -13.90
C GLU A 113 25.54 -3.71 -12.68
N LYS A 114 24.91 -3.42 -11.53
CA LYS A 114 25.59 -3.14 -10.26
C LYS A 114 25.95 -4.40 -9.45
N GLY A 115 25.55 -5.59 -9.90
CA GLY A 115 25.74 -6.84 -9.16
C GLY A 115 24.93 -6.93 -7.86
N VAL A 116 23.78 -6.22 -7.78
CA VAL A 116 22.89 -6.21 -6.62
C VAL A 116 21.83 -7.30 -6.79
N SER A 117 21.71 -8.21 -5.79
CA SER A 117 20.68 -9.24 -5.85
C SER A 117 19.27 -8.67 -5.66
N PHE A 118 18.29 -9.28 -6.30
CA PHE A 118 16.89 -8.87 -6.21
C PHE A 118 16.32 -9.11 -4.81
N GLU A 119 16.78 -10.13 -4.08
CA GLU A 119 16.40 -10.41 -2.69
C GLU A 119 16.76 -9.23 -1.78
N LEU A 120 17.98 -8.70 -1.93
CA LEU A 120 18.40 -7.51 -1.20
C LEU A 120 17.55 -6.31 -1.61
N ALA A 121 17.44 -6.05 -2.90
CA ALA A 121 16.73 -4.90 -3.45
C ALA A 121 15.21 -4.92 -3.16
N ALA A 122 14.61 -6.08 -2.91
CA ALA A 122 13.21 -6.20 -2.50
C ALA A 122 12.94 -5.79 -1.04
N THR A 123 13.98 -5.73 -0.19
CA THR A 123 13.86 -5.26 1.19
C THR A 123 13.83 -3.72 1.25
N SER A 124 13.27 -3.16 2.34
CA SER A 124 13.24 -1.70 2.50
C SER A 124 14.65 -1.09 2.58
N GLU A 125 15.56 -1.77 3.25
CA GLU A 125 16.97 -1.33 3.34
C GLU A 125 17.66 -1.39 1.98
N GLY A 126 17.44 -2.48 1.23
CA GLY A 126 18.09 -2.68 -0.07
C GLY A 126 17.61 -1.67 -1.11
N TYR A 127 16.31 -1.43 -1.26
CA TYR A 127 15.87 -0.44 -2.24
C TYR A 127 16.20 1.00 -1.83
N LEU A 128 16.25 1.33 -0.52
CA LEU A 128 16.72 2.63 -0.05
C LEU A 128 18.18 2.88 -0.40
N MET A 129 18.99 1.81 -0.42
CA MET A 129 20.42 1.88 -0.73
C MET A 129 20.68 1.94 -2.25
N HIS A 130 19.94 1.19 -3.04
CA HIS A 130 20.26 0.93 -4.45
C HIS A 130 19.29 1.56 -5.45
N GLY A 131 18.09 1.96 -5.00
CA GLY A 131 17.10 2.62 -5.84
C GLY A 131 17.46 4.07 -6.16
N GLU A 132 16.89 4.58 -7.23
CA GLU A 132 16.98 5.97 -7.65
C GLU A 132 15.94 6.81 -6.90
N ARG A 133 16.37 7.89 -6.24
CA ARG A 133 15.50 8.80 -5.50
C ARG A 133 14.70 9.67 -6.46
N ILE A 134 13.40 9.71 -6.30
CA ILE A 134 12.51 10.47 -7.19
C ILE A 134 11.39 11.17 -6.39
N GLY A 135 10.83 12.23 -6.98
CA GLY A 135 9.60 12.86 -6.54
C GLY A 135 8.34 12.10 -6.97
N PHE A 136 7.18 12.54 -6.50
CA PHE A 136 5.90 12.00 -6.97
C PHE A 136 5.67 12.31 -8.46
N GLU A 137 6.13 13.49 -8.89
CA GLU A 137 5.95 14.00 -10.25
C GLU A 137 6.85 13.29 -11.29
N ASP A 138 7.88 12.58 -10.81
CA ASP A 138 8.83 11.83 -11.64
C ASP A 138 8.43 10.35 -11.80
N VAL A 139 7.36 9.91 -11.12
CA VAL A 139 6.85 8.54 -11.24
C VAL A 139 6.17 8.37 -12.60
N GLU A 140 6.66 7.41 -13.39
CA GLU A 140 6.04 7.01 -14.65
C GLU A 140 4.61 6.50 -14.44
N PRO A 141 3.72 6.50 -15.45
CA PRO A 141 2.41 5.89 -15.34
C PRO A 141 2.50 4.49 -14.75
N LEU A 142 1.71 4.22 -13.72
CA LEU A 142 1.71 2.96 -12.98
C LEU A 142 0.66 2.00 -13.57
N ASP A 143 1.12 0.82 -13.97
CA ASP A 143 0.25 -0.21 -14.53
C ASP A 143 -0.41 -1.08 -13.44
N PHE A 144 0.19 -1.14 -12.23
CA PHE A 144 -0.31 -1.98 -11.15
C PHE A 144 0.14 -1.43 -9.79
N CYS A 145 -0.76 -1.38 -8.81
CA CYS A 145 -0.48 -0.90 -7.47
C CYS A 145 -0.77 -1.96 -6.41
N VAL A 146 0.18 -2.17 -5.49
CA VAL A 146 0.00 -3.06 -4.33
C VAL A 146 0.14 -2.27 -3.04
N VAL A 147 -0.87 -2.37 -2.18
CA VAL A 147 -0.94 -1.68 -0.90
C VAL A 147 -0.98 -2.66 0.27
N GLY A 148 -0.45 -2.24 1.40
CA GLY A 148 -0.50 -3.01 2.64
C GLY A 148 -1.87 -2.94 3.29
N SER A 149 -2.34 -4.06 3.87
CA SER A 149 -3.62 -4.16 4.55
C SER A 149 -3.51 -4.92 5.87
N VAL A 150 -4.31 -4.52 6.85
CA VAL A 150 -4.48 -5.23 8.13
C VAL A 150 -5.70 -6.14 8.06
N ALA A 151 -6.81 -5.66 7.52
CA ALA A 151 -8.00 -6.45 7.28
C ALA A 151 -8.62 -6.05 5.95
N VAL A 152 -9.26 -6.99 5.28
CA VAL A 152 -9.92 -6.79 3.98
C VAL A 152 -11.21 -7.56 3.90
N SER A 153 -12.17 -7.05 3.14
CA SER A 153 -13.38 -7.79 2.75
C SER A 153 -13.24 -8.34 1.32
N ARG A 154 -14.08 -9.33 1.00
CA ARG A 154 -14.13 -9.90 -0.36
C ARG A 154 -14.62 -8.91 -1.42
N GLU A 155 -15.32 -7.87 -1.00
CA GLU A 155 -15.83 -6.79 -1.85
C GLU A 155 -14.81 -5.66 -2.09
N GLY A 156 -13.59 -5.80 -1.57
CA GLY A 156 -12.50 -4.85 -1.80
C GLY A 156 -12.36 -3.75 -0.75
N GLY A 157 -13.15 -3.79 0.33
CA GLY A 157 -12.92 -2.93 1.48
C GLY A 157 -11.63 -3.30 2.19
N ARG A 158 -10.86 -2.31 2.66
CA ARG A 158 -9.61 -2.54 3.38
C ARG A 158 -9.40 -1.59 4.57
N THR A 159 -8.65 -2.07 5.55
CA THR A 159 -8.02 -1.20 6.54
C THR A 159 -6.50 -1.32 6.45
N GLY A 160 -5.80 -0.19 6.45
CA GLY A 160 -4.37 -0.14 6.74
C GLY A 160 -4.12 -0.08 8.24
N LYS A 161 -2.89 0.21 8.67
CA LYS A 161 -2.50 0.34 10.09
C LYS A 161 -3.03 1.62 10.80
N GLY A 162 -3.80 2.46 10.09
CA GLY A 162 -4.45 3.65 10.64
C GLY A 162 -3.74 4.97 10.33
N ALA A 163 -2.57 4.95 9.70
CA ALA A 163 -1.80 6.16 9.39
C ALA A 163 -2.31 6.96 8.18
N GLY A 164 -3.07 6.32 7.26
CA GLY A 164 -3.60 6.96 6.06
C GLY A 164 -2.61 7.15 4.91
N PHE A 165 -1.38 6.61 5.01
CA PHE A 165 -0.34 6.82 3.98
C PHE A 165 -0.73 6.27 2.60
N ALA A 166 -1.30 5.05 2.53
CA ALA A 166 -1.61 4.44 1.24
C ALA A 166 -2.72 5.19 0.48
N ASP A 167 -3.70 5.73 1.19
CA ASP A 167 -4.80 6.50 0.58
C ASP A 167 -4.31 7.89 0.17
N LEU A 168 -3.43 8.51 0.96
CA LEU A 168 -2.74 9.75 0.59
C LEU A 168 -1.90 9.56 -0.69
N GLU A 169 -1.07 8.52 -0.75
CA GLU A 169 -0.25 8.19 -1.92
C GLU A 169 -1.08 7.96 -3.18
N THR A 170 -2.12 7.12 -3.09
CA THR A 170 -2.99 6.85 -4.23
C THR A 170 -3.78 8.09 -4.67
N GLY A 171 -4.21 8.93 -3.73
CA GLY A 171 -4.83 10.22 -4.02
C GLY A 171 -3.89 11.17 -4.76
N ILE A 172 -2.62 11.26 -4.37
CA ILE A 172 -1.60 12.06 -5.05
C ILE A 172 -1.38 11.53 -6.48
N PHE A 173 -1.20 10.22 -6.66
CA PHE A 173 -1.00 9.63 -7.98
C PHE A 173 -2.18 9.84 -8.93
N ARG A 174 -3.42 9.78 -8.41
CA ARG A 174 -4.60 10.13 -9.23
C ARG A 174 -4.62 11.58 -9.64
N ALA A 175 -4.36 12.49 -8.70
CA ALA A 175 -4.34 13.91 -9.00
C ALA A 175 -3.22 14.32 -9.98
N LEU A 176 -2.13 13.55 -10.02
CA LEU A 176 -1.05 13.72 -10.99
C LEU A 176 -1.28 12.98 -12.32
N GLY A 177 -2.32 12.15 -12.41
CA GLY A 177 -2.57 11.31 -13.58
C GLY A 177 -1.65 10.10 -13.72
N THR A 178 -0.86 9.79 -12.68
CA THR A 178 0.07 8.65 -12.66
C THR A 178 -0.68 7.31 -12.58
N ILE A 179 -1.86 7.28 -11.94
CA ILE A 179 -2.80 6.17 -11.97
C ILE A 179 -4.15 6.64 -12.50
N GLY A 180 -4.75 5.82 -13.35
CA GLY A 180 -6.08 6.05 -13.91
C GLY A 180 -7.19 5.31 -13.14
N PRO A 181 -8.45 5.44 -13.59
CA PRO A 181 -9.58 4.73 -13.00
C PRO A 181 -9.43 3.21 -13.11
N ASP A 182 -8.80 2.72 -14.17
CA ASP A 182 -8.63 1.30 -14.47
C ASP A 182 -7.30 0.72 -13.96
N THR A 183 -6.43 1.53 -13.35
CA THR A 183 -5.19 1.02 -12.76
C THR A 183 -5.52 0.09 -11.59
N PRO A 184 -5.15 -1.20 -11.66
CA PRO A 184 -5.48 -2.19 -10.64
C PRO A 184 -4.84 -1.84 -9.30
N LEU A 185 -5.64 -1.94 -8.24
CA LEU A 185 -5.20 -1.84 -6.85
C LEU A 185 -5.37 -3.19 -6.16
N ALA A 186 -4.28 -3.72 -5.63
CA ALA A 186 -4.25 -5.05 -5.03
C ALA A 186 -3.63 -5.04 -3.63
N THR A 187 -3.86 -6.12 -2.90
CA THR A 187 -3.19 -6.39 -1.62
C THR A 187 -2.86 -7.87 -1.45
N THR A 188 -1.89 -8.15 -0.57
CA THR A 188 -1.59 -9.50 -0.09
C THR A 188 -1.87 -9.59 1.40
N VAL A 189 -2.62 -10.59 1.84
CA VAL A 189 -3.02 -10.84 3.23
C VAL A 189 -3.08 -12.34 3.50
N HIS A 190 -3.05 -12.75 4.77
CA HIS A 190 -3.44 -14.12 5.14
C HIS A 190 -4.97 -14.25 5.12
N SER A 191 -5.48 -15.45 4.83
CA SER A 191 -6.93 -15.75 4.80
C SER A 191 -7.66 -15.38 6.10
N VAL A 192 -7.01 -15.46 7.27
CA VAL A 192 -7.59 -15.05 8.56
C VAL A 192 -7.77 -13.53 8.70
N GLN A 193 -7.21 -12.72 7.80
CA GLN A 193 -7.40 -11.26 7.72
C GLN A 193 -8.65 -10.88 6.92
N LEU A 194 -9.30 -11.86 6.27
CA LEU A 194 -10.59 -11.65 5.62
C LEU A 194 -11.66 -11.41 6.69
N VAL A 195 -12.48 -10.41 6.46
CA VAL A 195 -13.61 -10.04 7.34
C VAL A 195 -14.93 -10.13 6.57
N PRO A 196 -16.06 -10.28 7.28
CA PRO A 196 -17.38 -10.31 6.67
C PRO A 196 -17.68 -9.06 5.85
N PRO A 197 -18.58 -9.16 4.86
CA PRO A 197 -19.11 -8.01 4.14
C PRO A 197 -19.67 -6.94 5.09
N GLY A 198 -19.30 -5.68 4.84
CA GLY A 198 -19.79 -4.54 5.63
C GLY A 198 -18.97 -4.24 6.90
N ASP A 199 -18.12 -5.14 7.38
CA ASP A 199 -17.25 -4.87 8.55
C ASP A 199 -16.21 -3.78 8.24
N VAL A 200 -15.73 -3.71 6.99
CA VAL A 200 -14.89 -2.60 6.53
C VAL A 200 -15.74 -1.60 5.78
N VAL A 201 -16.06 -0.49 6.42
CA VAL A 201 -16.75 0.61 5.78
C VAL A 201 -15.79 1.34 4.84
N ILE A 202 -16.16 1.43 3.55
CA ILE A 202 -15.43 2.20 2.55
C ILE A 202 -15.89 3.65 2.66
N GLU A 203 -14.99 4.55 2.98
CA GLU A 203 -15.24 5.99 3.05
C GLU A 203 -14.88 6.66 1.69
N PRO A 204 -15.40 7.84 1.38
CA PRO A 204 -15.18 8.51 0.09
C PRO A 204 -13.71 8.74 -0.29
N HIS A 205 -12.80 8.75 0.68
CA HIS A 205 -11.36 8.89 0.45
C HIS A 205 -10.61 7.54 0.36
N ASP A 206 -11.25 6.44 0.69
CA ASP A 206 -10.67 5.10 0.59
C ASP A 206 -10.61 4.68 -0.89
N SER A 207 -9.60 3.87 -1.18
CA SER A 207 -9.45 3.27 -2.49
C SER A 207 -9.79 1.77 -2.39
N PRO A 208 -10.94 1.34 -2.94
CA PRO A 208 -11.31 -0.07 -2.95
C PRO A 208 -10.34 -0.89 -3.79
N LEU A 209 -10.13 -2.14 -3.38
CA LEU A 209 -9.25 -3.09 -4.02
C LEU A 209 -9.94 -3.81 -5.18
N ASP A 210 -9.19 -4.10 -6.26
CA ASP A 210 -9.61 -4.97 -7.35
C ASP A 210 -9.24 -6.43 -7.08
N PHE A 211 -8.10 -6.65 -6.40
CA PHE A 211 -7.57 -7.97 -6.12
C PHE A 211 -7.14 -8.11 -4.65
N VAL A 212 -7.54 -9.21 -4.06
CA VAL A 212 -7.03 -9.65 -2.76
C VAL A 212 -6.40 -11.03 -2.94
N ALA A 213 -5.10 -11.12 -2.79
CA ALA A 213 -4.38 -12.40 -2.85
C ALA A 213 -4.08 -12.88 -1.42
N THR A 214 -4.46 -14.12 -1.13
CA THR A 214 -4.20 -14.74 0.16
C THR A 214 -3.21 -15.89 0.04
N ASP A 215 -2.83 -16.46 1.17
CA ASP A 215 -2.09 -17.74 1.25
C ASP A 215 -2.84 -18.88 0.52
N ALA A 216 -4.17 -18.80 0.41
CA ALA A 216 -5.02 -19.87 -0.11
C ALA A 216 -5.66 -19.59 -1.48
N GLU A 217 -6.06 -18.35 -1.75
CA GLU A 217 -6.84 -17.99 -2.95
C GLU A 217 -6.50 -16.60 -3.50
N LEU A 218 -6.91 -16.35 -4.74
CA LEU A 218 -6.98 -15.03 -5.35
C LEU A 218 -8.45 -14.61 -5.47
N ILE A 219 -8.80 -13.47 -4.89
CA ILE A 219 -10.14 -12.89 -4.95
C ILE A 219 -10.13 -11.73 -5.93
N VAL A 220 -10.97 -11.79 -6.95
CA VAL A 220 -11.33 -10.64 -7.80
C VAL A 220 -12.57 -10.04 -7.18
N THR A 221 -12.45 -8.83 -6.63
CA THR A 221 -13.49 -8.25 -5.78
C THR A 221 -14.74 -7.83 -6.55
N GLY A 222 -14.57 -7.50 -7.82
CA GLY A 222 -15.65 -6.96 -8.65
C GLY A 222 -16.17 -5.62 -8.15
N ASN A 223 -15.44 -4.95 -7.27
CA ASN A 223 -15.82 -3.67 -6.69
C ASN A 223 -16.00 -2.60 -7.77
N ARG A 224 -17.10 -1.83 -7.67
CA ARG A 224 -17.44 -0.73 -8.58
C ARG A 224 -17.69 0.59 -7.85
N ASP A 225 -17.34 0.65 -6.56
CA ASP A 225 -17.45 1.89 -5.80
C ASP A 225 -16.58 2.98 -6.42
N PRO A 226 -17.06 4.22 -6.43
CA PRO A 226 -16.31 5.35 -6.96
C PRO A 226 -14.95 5.47 -6.24
N ARG A 227 -13.90 5.65 -7.02
CA ARG A 227 -12.57 5.93 -6.48
C ARG A 227 -12.40 7.44 -6.32
N PRO A 228 -11.66 7.89 -5.28
CA PRO A 228 -11.34 9.31 -5.13
C PRO A 228 -10.65 9.84 -6.38
N ALA A 229 -11.04 11.02 -6.87
CA ALA A 229 -10.40 11.65 -8.03
C ALA A 229 -8.99 12.17 -7.72
N GLY A 230 -8.68 12.37 -6.44
CA GLY A 230 -7.38 12.88 -5.98
C GLY A 230 -7.30 12.90 -4.45
N VAL A 231 -6.47 13.80 -3.93
CA VAL A 231 -6.30 13.98 -2.48
C VAL A 231 -7.40 14.88 -1.94
N ASP A 232 -8.11 14.41 -0.92
CA ASP A 232 -8.93 15.27 -0.06
C ASP A 232 -8.01 15.96 0.95
N TRP A 233 -7.50 17.15 0.58
CA TRP A 233 -6.56 17.91 1.39
C TRP A 233 -7.12 18.36 2.74
N ASP A 234 -8.44 18.43 2.89
CA ASP A 234 -9.07 18.83 4.15
C ASP A 234 -9.08 17.67 5.16
N ARG A 235 -8.93 16.45 4.69
CA ARG A 235 -8.77 15.25 5.53
C ARG A 235 -7.31 14.89 5.83
N VAL A 236 -6.35 15.52 5.15
CA VAL A 236 -4.93 15.35 5.49
C VAL A 236 -4.66 15.98 6.85
N ARG A 237 -4.16 15.20 7.77
CA ARG A 237 -4.05 15.58 9.18
C ARG A 237 -2.84 16.49 9.43
N PRO A 238 -2.90 17.35 10.47
CA PRO A 238 -1.76 18.19 10.84
C PRO A 238 -0.48 17.40 11.14
N ASP A 239 -0.60 16.22 11.78
CA ASP A 239 0.55 15.36 12.05
C ASP A 239 1.20 14.80 10.77
N GLN A 240 0.42 14.52 9.71
CA GLN A 240 0.99 14.13 8.41
C GLN A 240 1.78 15.27 7.77
N PHE A 241 1.29 16.52 7.86
CA PHE A 241 2.06 17.68 7.38
C PHE A 241 3.33 17.92 8.20
N ALA A 242 3.34 17.59 9.49
CA ALA A 242 4.52 17.73 10.34
C ALA A 242 5.56 16.60 10.08
N ASP A 243 5.08 15.39 9.84
CA ASP A 243 5.92 14.19 9.70
C ASP A 243 6.46 13.99 8.27
N ILE A 244 5.78 14.55 7.24
CA ILE A 244 6.12 14.37 5.82
C ILE A 244 6.74 15.66 5.27
N PRO A 245 8.07 15.75 5.14
CA PRO A 245 8.77 17.02 4.88
C PRO A 245 8.37 17.74 3.58
N PHE A 246 7.98 16.98 2.56
CA PHE A 246 7.66 17.54 1.22
C PHE A 246 6.16 17.84 1.04
N LEU A 247 5.28 17.45 1.96
CA LEU A 247 3.82 17.41 1.74
C LEU A 247 3.20 18.80 1.53
N ALA A 248 3.63 19.78 2.33
CA ALA A 248 3.14 21.15 2.20
C ALA A 248 3.52 21.79 0.86
N ALA A 249 4.76 21.59 0.42
CA ALA A 249 5.23 22.07 -0.87
C ALA A 249 4.51 21.37 -2.05
N LEU A 250 4.27 20.06 -1.93
CA LEU A 250 3.52 19.30 -2.93
C LEU A 250 2.07 19.83 -3.04
N ARG A 251 1.37 20.04 -1.91
CA ARG A 251 0.03 20.63 -1.89
C ARG A 251 -0.01 21.98 -2.64
N ALA A 252 0.95 22.86 -2.35
CA ALA A 252 1.02 24.18 -2.99
C ALA A 252 1.21 24.06 -4.51
N ARG A 253 2.11 23.19 -4.99
CA ARG A 253 2.32 22.96 -6.43
C ARG A 253 1.08 22.37 -7.11
N MET A 254 0.41 21.40 -6.50
CA MET A 254 -0.81 20.80 -7.06
C MET A 254 -1.95 21.82 -7.16
N SER A 255 -2.12 22.70 -6.16
CA SER A 255 -3.13 23.76 -6.18
C SER A 255 -2.86 24.79 -7.29
N ALA A 256 -1.60 25.15 -7.55
CA ALA A 256 -1.23 26.05 -8.62
C ALA A 256 -1.57 25.46 -10.02
N ARG A 257 -1.26 24.19 -10.26
CA ARG A 257 -1.61 23.48 -11.51
C ARG A 257 -3.11 23.47 -11.79
N THR A 258 -3.94 23.23 -10.78
CA THR A 258 -5.39 23.23 -10.93
C THR A 258 -5.93 24.60 -11.38
N THR A 259 -5.33 25.68 -10.89
CA THR A 259 -5.71 27.06 -11.24
C THR A 259 -5.32 27.41 -12.69
N GLU A 260 -4.22 26.89 -13.20
CA GLU A 260 -3.74 27.11 -14.58
C GLU A 260 -4.59 26.35 -15.62
N THR A 261 -5.07 25.14 -15.27
CA THR A 261 -5.89 24.29 -16.17
C THR A 261 -7.34 24.81 -16.30
N THR A 262 -7.78 25.66 -15.37
CA THR A 262 -9.16 26.22 -15.34
C THR A 262 -9.24 27.60 -16.05
N ARG A 263 -8.13 28.13 -16.54
CA ARG A 263 -8.05 29.36 -17.35
C ARG A 263 -7.84 29.05 -18.83
#